data_3510dc6edf7fab5444971c4b676b24f3
#
_entry.id   3510dc6edf7fab5444971c4b676b24f3
#
_cell.length_a   1.000
_cell.length_b   1.000
_cell.length_c   1.000
_cell.angle_alpha   90.00
_cell.angle_beta   90.00
_cell.angle_gamma   90.00
#
_symmetry.space_group_name_H-M   'P 1'
#
loop_
_entity.id
_entity.type
_entity.pdbx_description
1 polymer ?
#
loop_
_entity_poly.entity_id
_entity_poly.type
_entity_poly.pdbx_seq_one_letter_code
_entity_poly.pdbx_strand_id
1 'polypeptide(L)'
;MDDPILTIEEREAINSGRWFSSLSPSLRHDILRCAFVKRFKDGDLIAARGDPPDHWIACAKGAVRVSSTAVSGKQVTLTYVEPGIWFGDVAMFDGDRRTHDSYSHGDTTILCVARADFQKILASHVELYEALMRLQARRIRTLFGLVEDLNTLPL
;
A
#
# COMPACT_ATOMS: atom_id res chain seq x y z
N MET A 1 1.49 -23.66 -0.44
CA MET A 1 2.66 -23.23 0.36
C MET A 1 3.14 -21.89 -0.19
N ASP A 2 3.12 -20.89 0.64
CA ASP A 2 3.61 -19.59 0.22
C ASP A 2 5.13 -19.65 0.04
N ASP A 3 5.59 -19.25 -1.15
CA ASP A 3 7.01 -19.09 -1.39
C ASP A 3 7.44 -17.80 -0.68
N PRO A 4 8.28 -17.87 0.37
CA PRO A 4 8.67 -16.67 1.12
C PRO A 4 9.67 -15.80 0.37
N ILE A 5 10.08 -16.19 -0.82
CA ILE A 5 11.11 -15.50 -1.59
C ILE A 5 10.49 -14.82 -2.80
N LEU A 6 10.81 -13.54 -2.99
CA LEU A 6 10.45 -12.82 -4.19
C LEU A 6 11.19 -13.36 -5.41
N THR A 7 10.53 -13.39 -6.54
CA THR A 7 11.19 -13.61 -7.83
C THR A 7 12.10 -12.41 -8.15
N ILE A 8 12.99 -12.58 -9.12
CA ILE A 8 13.87 -11.48 -9.58
C ILE A 8 13.01 -10.30 -10.05
N GLU A 9 11.96 -10.56 -10.82
CA GLU A 9 11.06 -9.52 -11.35
C GLU A 9 10.31 -8.79 -10.24
N GLU A 10 9.82 -9.53 -9.25
CA GLU A 10 9.14 -8.94 -8.09
C GLU A 10 10.09 -8.06 -7.28
N ARG A 11 11.32 -8.52 -7.07
CA ARG A 11 12.35 -7.78 -6.36
C ARG A 11 12.71 -6.49 -7.10
N GLU A 12 12.86 -6.56 -8.40
CA GLU A 12 13.11 -5.38 -9.24
C GLU A 12 11.97 -4.37 -9.14
N ALA A 13 10.72 -4.84 -9.17
CA ALA A 13 9.56 -3.97 -9.05
C ALA A 13 9.56 -3.21 -7.71
N ILE A 14 9.86 -3.88 -6.61
CA ILE A 14 9.95 -3.25 -5.29
C ILE A 14 11.11 -2.23 -5.26
N ASN A 15 12.30 -2.63 -5.70
CA ASN A 15 13.49 -1.79 -5.63
C ASN A 15 13.44 -0.60 -6.58
N SER A 16 12.70 -0.68 -7.68
CA SER A 16 12.54 0.41 -8.65
C SER A 16 11.37 1.34 -8.34
N GLY A 17 10.56 1.04 -7.33
CA GLY A 17 9.47 1.90 -6.91
C GLY A 17 9.97 3.31 -6.62
N ARG A 18 9.30 4.33 -7.18
CA ARG A 18 9.78 5.71 -7.14
C ARG A 18 10.00 6.21 -5.71
N TRP A 19 9.02 5.98 -4.83
CA TRP A 19 9.13 6.39 -3.45
C TRP A 19 10.16 5.56 -2.69
N PHE A 20 10.08 4.24 -2.80
CA PHE A 20 10.96 3.33 -2.08
C PHE A 20 12.44 3.51 -2.46
N SER A 21 12.72 3.69 -3.75
CA SER A 21 14.08 3.89 -4.24
C SER A 21 14.70 5.21 -3.77
N SER A 22 13.88 6.16 -3.32
CA SER A 22 14.36 7.43 -2.78
C SER A 22 14.85 7.34 -1.34
N LEU A 23 14.55 6.24 -0.65
CA LEU A 23 14.96 6.01 0.74
C LEU A 23 16.45 5.63 0.81
N SER A 24 17.08 5.88 1.94
CA SER A 24 18.46 5.48 2.14
C SER A 24 18.62 3.96 2.07
N PRO A 25 19.79 3.45 1.66
CA PRO A 25 20.03 2.00 1.61
C PRO A 25 19.79 1.29 2.95
N SER A 26 20.17 1.92 4.04
CA SER A 26 19.99 1.37 5.40
C SER A 26 18.51 1.21 5.73
N LEU A 27 17.70 2.22 5.44
CA LEU A 27 16.25 2.17 5.68
C LEU A 27 15.58 1.10 4.79
N ARG A 28 15.91 1.07 3.52
CA ARG A 28 15.39 0.05 2.59
C ARG A 28 15.72 -1.35 3.06
N HIS A 29 16.94 -1.57 3.52
CA HIS A 29 17.40 -2.86 4.03
C HIS A 29 16.57 -3.29 5.24
N ASP A 30 16.33 -2.41 6.19
CA ASP A 30 15.57 -2.72 7.40
C ASP A 30 14.11 -2.99 7.10
N ILE A 31 13.52 -2.26 6.17
CA ILE A 31 12.14 -2.52 5.72
C ILE A 31 12.03 -3.91 5.11
N LEU A 32 12.90 -4.23 4.16
CA LEU A 32 12.84 -5.52 3.46
C LEU A 32 13.15 -6.70 4.38
N ARG A 33 14.02 -6.51 5.34
CA ARG A 33 14.36 -7.55 6.31
C ARG A 33 13.16 -7.95 7.17
N CYS A 34 12.29 -7.01 7.50
CA CYS A 34 11.09 -7.26 8.30
C CYS A 34 9.90 -7.72 7.45
N ALA A 35 9.97 -7.55 6.13
CA ALA A 35 8.85 -7.83 5.24
C ALA A 35 8.70 -9.34 5.01
N PHE A 36 7.44 -9.76 4.82
CA PHE A 36 7.13 -11.12 4.39
C PHE A 36 6.22 -11.08 3.17
N VAL A 37 6.24 -12.18 2.40
CA VAL A 37 5.57 -12.28 1.11
C VAL A 37 4.23 -12.99 1.28
N LYS A 38 3.19 -12.46 0.65
CA LYS A 38 1.90 -13.14 0.45
C LYS A 38 1.54 -13.14 -1.02
N ARG A 39 0.98 -14.24 -1.50
CA ARG A 39 0.55 -14.40 -2.88
C ARG A 39 -0.94 -14.68 -2.94
N PHE A 40 -1.61 -14.08 -3.92
CA PHE A 40 -3.05 -14.17 -4.11
C PHE A 40 -3.34 -14.49 -5.57
N LYS A 41 -4.41 -15.24 -5.78
CA LYS A 41 -4.96 -15.48 -7.11
C LYS A 41 -5.91 -14.35 -7.49
N ASP A 42 -6.15 -14.18 -8.79
CA ASP A 42 -7.07 -13.16 -9.28
C ASP A 42 -8.40 -13.17 -8.53
N GLY A 43 -8.83 -12.01 -8.09
CA GLY A 43 -10.10 -11.82 -7.40
C GLY A 43 -10.11 -12.13 -5.91
N ASP A 44 -9.00 -12.58 -5.34
CA ASP A 44 -8.91 -12.88 -3.90
C ASP A 44 -9.00 -11.59 -3.07
N LEU A 45 -9.67 -11.70 -1.92
CA LEU A 45 -9.71 -10.63 -0.94
C LEU A 45 -8.36 -10.54 -0.22
N ILE A 46 -7.75 -9.37 -0.24
CA ILE A 46 -6.48 -9.12 0.46
C ILE A 46 -6.76 -8.53 1.84
N ALA A 47 -7.64 -7.54 1.92
CA ALA A 47 -8.05 -6.93 3.17
C ALA A 47 -9.46 -6.38 3.01
N ALA A 48 -10.25 -6.46 4.07
CA ALA A 48 -11.63 -5.99 4.06
C ALA A 48 -11.77 -4.69 4.84
N ARG A 49 -12.74 -3.87 4.43
CA ARG A 49 -13.19 -2.73 5.22
C ARG A 49 -13.55 -3.19 6.63
N GLY A 50 -13.06 -2.48 7.63
CA GLY A 50 -13.27 -2.80 9.03
C GLY A 50 -12.24 -3.71 9.63
N ASP A 51 -11.32 -4.26 8.84
CA ASP A 51 -10.21 -5.06 9.36
C ASP A 51 -9.27 -4.20 10.20
N PRO A 52 -8.62 -4.79 11.21
CA PRO A 52 -7.61 -4.08 11.97
C PRO A 52 -6.41 -3.69 11.10
N PRO A 53 -5.70 -2.60 11.43
CA PRO A 53 -4.55 -2.12 10.64
C PRO A 53 -3.29 -2.91 10.97
N ASP A 54 -3.20 -4.15 10.51
CA ASP A 54 -2.15 -5.06 10.91
C ASP A 54 -0.85 -4.92 10.12
N HIS A 55 -0.94 -4.43 8.87
CA HIS A 55 0.20 -4.46 7.95
C HIS A 55 0.29 -3.21 7.08
N TRP A 56 1.53 -2.81 6.84
CA TRP A 56 1.92 -1.90 5.77
C TRP A 56 2.28 -2.75 4.57
N ILE A 57 1.81 -2.40 3.38
CA ILE A 57 1.80 -3.32 2.24
C ILE A 57 2.42 -2.66 1.01
N ALA A 58 3.20 -3.44 0.25
CA ALA A 58 3.68 -3.06 -1.07
C ALA A 58 3.23 -4.09 -2.10
N CYS A 59 2.88 -3.63 -3.28
CA CYS A 59 2.61 -4.51 -4.42
C CYS A 59 3.94 -4.86 -5.11
N ALA A 60 4.17 -6.15 -5.35
CA ALA A 60 5.38 -6.62 -6.04
C ALA A 60 5.08 -7.19 -7.42
N LYS A 61 3.87 -7.67 -7.65
CA LYS A 61 3.41 -8.23 -8.92
C LYS A 61 1.90 -8.10 -9.02
N GLY A 62 1.39 -7.97 -10.24
CA GLY A 62 -0.04 -7.81 -10.46
C GLY A 62 -0.51 -6.43 -10.08
N ALA A 63 -1.66 -6.33 -9.44
CA ALA A 63 -2.18 -5.07 -8.91
C ALA A 63 -3.16 -5.34 -7.78
N VAL A 64 -3.31 -4.36 -6.90
CA VAL A 64 -4.31 -4.39 -5.85
C VAL A 64 -5.41 -3.41 -6.21
N ARG A 65 -6.64 -3.91 -6.36
CA ARG A 65 -7.80 -3.09 -6.62
C ARG A 65 -8.40 -2.64 -5.30
N VAL A 66 -8.41 -1.35 -5.06
CA VAL A 66 -9.00 -0.74 -3.85
C VAL A 66 -10.41 -0.28 -4.20
N SER A 67 -11.39 -0.76 -3.45
CA SER A 67 -12.80 -0.49 -3.75
C SER A 67 -13.60 -0.19 -2.50
N SER A 68 -14.76 0.44 -2.71
CA SER A 68 -15.78 0.59 -1.68
C SER A 68 -17.09 0.02 -2.18
N THR A 69 -17.94 -0.41 -1.24
CA THR A 69 -19.27 -0.89 -1.57
C THR A 69 -20.28 0.14 -1.07
N ALA A 70 -21.08 0.66 -1.99
CA ALA A 70 -22.14 1.60 -1.67
C ALA A 70 -23.29 0.88 -0.91
N VAL A 71 -24.14 1.65 -0.25
CA VAL A 71 -25.32 1.14 0.46
C VAL A 71 -26.20 0.31 -0.48
N SER A 72 -26.24 0.65 -1.75
CA SER A 72 -26.98 -0.10 -2.80
C SER A 72 -26.36 -1.47 -3.13
N GLY A 73 -25.19 -1.79 -2.59
CA GLY A 73 -24.44 -3.00 -2.94
C GLY A 73 -23.52 -2.84 -4.13
N LYS A 74 -23.54 -1.69 -4.80
CA LYS A 74 -22.67 -1.42 -5.95
C LYS A 74 -21.24 -1.21 -5.49
N GLN A 75 -20.30 -1.95 -6.08
CA GLN A 75 -18.87 -1.74 -5.87
C GLN A 75 -18.36 -0.60 -6.74
N VAL A 76 -17.52 0.25 -6.15
CA VAL A 76 -16.84 1.33 -6.86
C VAL A 76 -15.34 1.14 -6.68
N THR A 77 -14.63 1.04 -7.79
CA THR A 77 -13.18 0.99 -7.77
C THR A 77 -12.63 2.40 -7.59
N LEU A 78 -11.83 2.60 -6.55
CA LEU A 78 -11.22 3.89 -6.27
C LEU A 78 -9.87 4.04 -6.97
N THR A 79 -9.06 2.99 -6.92
CA THR A 79 -7.73 3.02 -7.51
C THR A 79 -7.17 1.60 -7.61
N TYR A 80 -6.10 1.48 -8.39
CA TYR A 80 -5.26 0.28 -8.45
C TYR A 80 -3.89 0.61 -7.90
N VAL A 81 -3.37 -0.27 -7.05
CA VAL A 81 -2.00 -0.17 -6.53
C VAL A 81 -1.13 -1.07 -7.39
N GLU A 82 -0.22 -0.47 -8.15
CA GLU A 82 0.65 -1.14 -9.09
C GLU A 82 1.96 -1.59 -8.44
N PRO A 83 2.75 -2.47 -9.11
CA PRO A 83 4.03 -2.92 -8.56
C PRO A 83 4.97 -1.76 -8.22
N GLY A 84 5.61 -1.86 -7.07
CA GLY A 84 6.52 -0.84 -6.55
C GLY A 84 5.86 0.20 -5.66
N ILE A 85 4.54 0.17 -5.51
CA ILE A 85 3.80 1.15 -4.72
C ILE A 85 3.46 0.57 -3.35
N TRP A 86 3.68 1.39 -2.31
CA TRP A 86 3.36 1.08 -0.91
C TRP A 86 2.05 1.74 -0.50
N PHE A 87 1.26 1.03 0.30
CA PHE A 87 -0.04 1.54 0.79
C PHE A 87 -0.38 0.99 2.16
N GLY A 88 -1.44 1.53 2.76
CA GLY A 88 -1.89 1.12 4.09
C GLY A 88 -1.12 1.79 5.21
N ASP A 89 -0.27 2.76 4.90
CA ASP A 89 0.54 3.48 5.88
C ASP A 89 -0.27 4.38 6.80
N VAL A 90 -1.37 4.97 6.32
CA VAL A 90 -2.23 5.85 7.14
C VAL A 90 -2.71 5.11 8.38
N ALA A 91 -3.20 3.89 8.23
CA ALA A 91 -3.69 3.08 9.33
C ALA A 91 -2.58 2.69 10.32
N MET A 92 -1.32 2.68 9.87
CA MET A 92 -0.18 2.44 10.75
C MET A 92 0.02 3.58 11.75
N PHE A 93 -0.36 4.80 11.37
CA PHE A 93 -0.21 5.99 12.22
C PHE A 93 -1.41 6.22 13.11
N ASP A 94 -2.63 6.16 12.57
CA ASP A 94 -3.84 6.46 13.35
C ASP A 94 -4.41 5.25 14.10
N GLY A 95 -4.02 4.05 13.70
CA GLY A 95 -4.52 2.84 14.33
C GLY A 95 -5.98 2.51 14.02
N ASP A 96 -6.60 3.25 13.13
CA ASP A 96 -7.99 3.03 12.76
C ASP A 96 -8.14 1.86 11.80
N ARG A 97 -9.33 1.30 11.76
CA ARG A 97 -9.67 0.17 10.90
C ARG A 97 -9.56 0.55 9.42
N ARG A 98 -9.36 -0.45 8.57
CA ARG A 98 -9.33 -0.27 7.13
C ARG A 98 -10.63 0.37 6.64
N THR A 99 -10.50 1.35 5.76
CA THR A 99 -11.64 2.10 5.23
C THR A 99 -12.23 1.53 3.95
N HIS A 100 -11.47 0.67 3.27
CA HIS A 100 -11.81 0.12 1.96
C HIS A 100 -11.48 -1.35 1.87
N ASP A 101 -12.08 -2.02 0.88
CA ASP A 101 -11.74 -3.38 0.51
C ASP A 101 -10.57 -3.39 -0.46
N SER A 102 -9.73 -4.41 -0.39
CA SER A 102 -8.62 -4.61 -1.31
C SER A 102 -8.68 -6.01 -1.88
N TYR A 103 -8.68 -6.10 -3.21
CA TYR A 103 -8.75 -7.37 -3.95
C TYR A 103 -7.55 -7.48 -4.88
N SER A 104 -7.11 -8.71 -5.13
CA SER A 104 -6.12 -8.94 -6.17
C SER A 104 -6.73 -8.75 -7.55
N HIS A 105 -6.00 -8.06 -8.42
CA HIS A 105 -6.33 -7.88 -9.83
C HIS A 105 -5.25 -8.61 -10.64
N GLY A 106 -5.61 -9.76 -11.20
CA GLY A 106 -4.65 -10.73 -11.66
C GLY A 106 -3.99 -11.48 -10.51
N ASP A 107 -3.09 -12.39 -10.81
CA ASP A 107 -2.26 -13.03 -9.80
C ASP A 107 -1.34 -11.98 -9.19
N THR A 108 -1.41 -11.83 -7.88
CA THR A 108 -0.80 -10.70 -7.16
C THR A 108 0.13 -11.19 -6.07
N THR A 109 1.30 -10.57 -6.00
CA THR A 109 2.26 -10.76 -4.91
C THR A 109 2.40 -9.45 -4.15
N ILE A 110 2.32 -9.54 -2.83
CA ILE A 110 2.51 -8.37 -1.96
C ILE A 110 3.60 -8.65 -0.93
N LEU A 111 4.25 -7.57 -0.49
CA LEU A 111 5.08 -7.56 0.70
C LEU A 111 4.29 -6.94 1.84
N CYS A 112 4.40 -7.55 3.02
CA CYS A 112 3.74 -7.07 4.23
C CYS A 112 4.77 -6.78 5.30
N VAL A 113 4.63 -5.64 5.97
CA VAL A 113 5.40 -5.29 7.15
C VAL A 113 4.41 -5.19 8.31
N ALA A 114 4.59 -6.02 9.34
CA ALA A 114 3.71 -6.02 10.50
C ALA A 114 3.78 -4.66 11.20
N ARG A 115 2.67 -4.21 11.77
CA ARG A 115 2.58 -2.91 12.45
C ARG A 115 3.66 -2.73 13.52
N ALA A 116 3.94 -3.77 14.32
CA ALA A 116 4.97 -3.71 15.35
C ALA A 116 6.36 -3.47 14.74
N ASP A 117 6.67 -4.12 13.62
CA ASP A 117 7.93 -3.92 12.91
C ASP A 117 8.00 -2.54 12.29
N PHE A 118 6.90 -2.05 11.71
CA PHE A 118 6.81 -0.70 11.20
C PHE A 118 7.15 0.32 12.29
N GLN A 119 6.60 0.16 13.47
CA GLN A 119 6.87 1.05 14.61
C GLN A 119 8.33 1.01 15.04
N LYS A 120 8.96 -0.18 15.03
CA LYS A 120 10.38 -0.32 15.33
C LYS A 120 11.26 0.38 14.30
N ILE A 121 10.90 0.27 13.02
CA ILE A 121 11.60 0.94 11.93
C ILE A 121 11.50 2.47 12.10
N LEU A 122 10.32 2.97 12.41
CA LEU A 122 10.13 4.40 12.68
C LEU A 122 11.01 4.88 13.83
N ALA A 123 11.12 4.09 14.90
CA ALA A 123 11.95 4.45 16.04
C ALA A 123 13.44 4.50 15.72
N SER A 124 13.88 3.67 14.76
CA SER A 124 15.30 3.59 14.37
C SER A 124 15.66 4.53 13.20
N HIS A 125 14.69 4.94 12.41
CA HIS A 125 14.88 5.76 11.21
C HIS A 125 13.91 6.94 11.18
N VAL A 126 14.38 8.08 11.69
CA VAL A 126 13.60 9.34 11.61
C VAL A 126 13.30 9.70 10.15
N GLU A 127 14.17 9.34 9.25
CA GLU A 127 14.00 9.52 7.81
C GLU A 127 12.65 9.00 7.31
N LEU A 128 12.15 7.89 7.87
CA LEU A 128 10.89 7.30 7.41
C LEU A 128 9.70 8.21 7.68
N TYR A 129 9.67 8.93 8.82
CA TYR A 129 8.62 9.90 9.10
C TYR A 129 8.58 10.98 8.01
N GLU A 130 9.73 11.55 7.68
CA GLU A 130 9.82 12.60 6.67
C GLU A 130 9.41 12.09 5.30
N ALA A 131 9.90 10.92 4.91
CA ALA A 131 9.59 10.32 3.62
C ALA A 131 8.09 10.02 3.48
N LEU A 132 7.45 9.51 4.53
CA LEU A 132 6.01 9.26 4.54
C LEU A 132 5.21 10.55 4.56
N MET A 133 5.66 11.57 5.28
CA MET A 133 5.00 12.86 5.28
C MET A 133 5.00 13.51 3.89
N ARG A 134 6.12 13.44 3.19
CA ARG A 134 6.19 13.92 1.79
C ARG A 134 5.25 13.16 0.88
N LEU A 135 5.14 11.85 1.07
CA LEU A 135 4.20 11.01 0.32
C LEU A 135 2.75 11.43 0.57
N GLN A 136 2.39 11.66 1.84
CA GLN A 136 1.04 12.13 2.19
C GLN A 136 0.76 13.51 1.63
N ALA A 137 1.74 14.40 1.65
CA ALA A 137 1.58 15.75 1.07
C ALA A 137 1.23 15.67 -0.43
N ARG A 138 1.91 14.81 -1.19
CA ARG A 138 1.59 14.62 -2.61
C ARG A 138 0.19 14.02 -2.80
N ARG A 139 -0.18 13.04 -1.98
CA ARG A 139 -1.51 12.42 -2.03
C ARG A 139 -2.61 13.44 -1.72
N ILE A 140 -2.40 14.28 -0.72
CA ILE A 140 -3.35 15.33 -0.34
C ILE A 140 -3.52 16.33 -1.48
N ARG A 141 -2.44 16.77 -2.13
CA ARG A 141 -2.51 17.68 -3.28
C ARG A 141 -3.29 17.05 -4.43
N THR A 142 -3.07 15.77 -4.70
CA THR A 142 -3.81 15.03 -5.71
C THR A 142 -5.30 14.99 -5.37
N LEU A 143 -5.64 14.72 -4.10
CA LEU A 143 -7.03 14.71 -3.64
C LEU A 143 -7.69 16.08 -3.77
N PHE A 144 -7.00 17.16 -3.46
CA PHE A 144 -7.52 18.52 -3.66
C PHE A 144 -7.84 18.76 -5.13
N GLY A 145 -6.95 18.35 -6.02
CA GLY A 145 -7.20 18.44 -7.47
C GLY A 145 -8.44 17.68 -7.91
N LEU A 146 -8.63 16.46 -7.40
CA LEU A 146 -9.80 15.65 -7.70
C LEU A 146 -11.09 16.29 -7.18
N VAL A 147 -11.07 16.84 -5.96
CA VAL A 147 -12.23 17.55 -5.39
C VAL A 147 -12.57 18.77 -6.24
N GLU A 148 -11.56 19.51 -6.66
CA GLU A 148 -11.73 20.68 -7.52
C GLU A 148 -12.35 20.29 -8.87
N ASP A 149 -11.82 19.22 -9.49
CA ASP A 149 -12.35 18.69 -10.75
C ASP A 149 -13.81 18.26 -10.62
N LEU A 150 -14.16 17.57 -9.54
CA LEU A 150 -15.55 17.14 -9.26
C LEU A 150 -16.50 18.33 -9.13
N ASN A 151 -16.03 19.42 -8.49
CA ASN A 151 -16.84 20.61 -8.29
C ASN A 151 -17.01 21.48 -9.54
N THR A 152 -16.20 21.24 -10.56
CA THR A 152 -16.24 21.99 -11.82
C THR A 152 -16.88 21.21 -12.97
N LEU A 153 -17.31 19.95 -12.73
CA LEU A 153 -17.99 19.16 -13.73
C LEU A 153 -19.34 19.79 -14.09
N PRO A 154 -19.73 19.81 -15.36
CA PRO A 154 -21.06 20.27 -15.76
C PRO A 154 -22.14 19.38 -15.13
N LEU A 155 -23.22 19.98 -14.73
CA LEU A 155 -24.40 19.27 -14.22
C LEU A 155 -25.18 18.62 -15.35
#